data_988425b41d72ef99a761a32d8fab35ab
#
_entry.id   988425b41d72ef99a761a32d8fab35ab
#
_cell.length_a   1.000
_cell.length_b   1.000
_cell.length_c   1.000
_cell.angle_alpha   90.00
_cell.angle_beta   90.00
_cell.angle_gamma   90.00
#
_symmetry.space_group_name_H-M   'P 1'
#
loop_
_entity.id
_entity.type
_entity.pdbx_description
1 polymer ?
#
loop_
_entity_poly.entity_id
_entity_poly.type
_entity_poly.pdbx_seq_one_letter_code
_entity_poly.pdbx_strand_id
1 'polypeptide(L)'
;RYGLSSKNTTPAMIKGVFDFLDVKECHTNFTVGIDDDVTNLSIKYDPKFKLPTTNTGFLIYGYGSDGMVSASKDLMKITGTYTNAYVQGYFKYDSKKSGGVTISNLRFGKNPIKSTYYVEKAKLIVCTKDSYLQKMHILDSIDNNGIFLLNTKKDKNQILKYLTNYDKNILKKRNVKFYIV
;
A
#
# COMPACT_ATOMS: atom_id res chain seq x y z
N ARG A 1 -20.34 6.50 -10.26
CA ARG A 1 -19.72 7.07 -9.06
C ARG A 1 -18.81 6.03 -8.44
N TYR A 2 -17.59 6.40 -8.06
CA TYR A 2 -16.57 5.49 -7.56
C TYR A 2 -16.22 5.88 -6.13
N GLY A 3 -16.40 4.97 -5.17
CA GLY A 3 -16.02 5.18 -3.79
C GLY A 3 -16.49 6.52 -3.20
N LEU A 4 -16.11 6.78 -1.98
CA LEU A 4 -16.24 8.08 -1.33
C LEU A 4 -14.89 8.78 -1.28
N SER A 5 -14.87 10.09 -1.01
CA SER A 5 -13.67 10.93 -1.08
C SER A 5 -12.44 10.41 -0.33
N SER A 6 -12.64 9.67 0.77
CA SER A 6 -11.55 9.05 1.56
C SER A 6 -11.28 7.59 1.19
N LYS A 7 -12.10 6.97 0.34
CA LYS A 7 -11.92 5.59 -0.11
C LYS A 7 -11.12 5.55 -1.41
N ASN A 8 -10.17 4.65 -1.47
CA ASN A 8 -9.30 4.47 -2.61
C ASN A 8 -10.03 3.70 -3.73
N THR A 9 -9.95 4.20 -4.96
CA THR A 9 -10.40 3.46 -6.14
C THR A 9 -9.31 2.48 -6.55
N THR A 10 -9.64 1.20 -6.62
CA THR A 10 -8.69 0.12 -6.92
C THR A 10 -8.83 -0.40 -8.36
N PRO A 11 -7.79 -1.03 -8.91
CA PRO A 11 -7.90 -1.72 -10.20
C PRO A 11 -9.03 -2.75 -10.25
N ALA A 12 -9.31 -3.43 -9.13
CA ALA A 12 -10.40 -4.38 -9.02
C ALA A 12 -11.77 -3.71 -9.23
N MET A 13 -11.99 -2.52 -8.67
CA MET A 13 -13.22 -1.74 -8.88
C MET A 13 -13.37 -1.31 -10.35
N ILE A 14 -12.28 -0.86 -10.97
CA ILE A 14 -12.30 -0.45 -12.38
C ILE A 14 -12.59 -1.65 -13.27
N LYS A 15 -11.94 -2.81 -13.01
CA LYS A 15 -12.27 -4.05 -13.72
C LYS A 15 -13.75 -4.41 -13.57
N GLY A 16 -14.30 -4.33 -12.35
CA GLY A 16 -15.71 -4.57 -12.10
C GLY A 16 -16.64 -3.69 -12.92
N VAL A 17 -16.27 -2.43 -13.19
CA VAL A 17 -17.03 -1.54 -14.08
C VAL A 17 -17.02 -2.08 -15.51
N PHE A 18 -15.88 -2.49 -16.04
CA PHE A 18 -15.79 -3.07 -17.38
C PHE A 18 -16.55 -4.41 -17.47
N ASP A 19 -16.42 -5.29 -16.49
CA ASP A 19 -17.16 -6.55 -16.45
C ASP A 19 -18.67 -6.31 -16.42
N PHE A 20 -19.12 -5.23 -15.75
CA PHE A 20 -20.53 -4.86 -15.68
C PHE A 20 -21.12 -4.39 -17.04
N LEU A 21 -20.30 -3.82 -17.92
CA LEU A 21 -20.74 -3.41 -19.25
C LEU A 21 -21.08 -4.60 -20.15
N ASP A 22 -20.53 -5.77 -19.86
CA ASP A 22 -20.79 -7.01 -20.62
C ASP A 22 -22.02 -7.78 -20.11
N VAL A 23 -22.69 -7.30 -19.05
CA VAL A 23 -23.89 -7.94 -18.49
C VAL A 23 -25.12 -7.52 -19.31
N LYS A 24 -26.02 -8.49 -19.61
CA LYS A 24 -27.26 -8.25 -20.39
C LYS A 24 -28.16 -7.16 -19.80
N GLU A 25 -28.19 -7.04 -18.48
CA GLU A 25 -29.00 -6.08 -17.73
C GLU A 25 -28.16 -4.93 -17.19
N CYS A 26 -27.19 -4.47 -17.96
CA CYS A 26 -26.41 -3.30 -17.53
C CYS A 26 -27.32 -2.05 -17.53
N HIS A 27 -27.17 -1.23 -16.52
CA HIS A 27 -27.92 0.01 -16.35
C HIS A 27 -26.98 1.19 -16.14
N THR A 28 -27.44 2.39 -16.45
CA THR A 28 -26.76 3.64 -16.13
C THR A 28 -26.97 3.99 -14.66
N ASN A 29 -26.17 4.91 -14.13
CA ASN A 29 -26.28 5.38 -12.74
C ASN A 29 -26.02 4.29 -11.69
N PHE A 30 -24.84 3.69 -11.72
CA PHE A 30 -24.38 2.74 -10.72
C PHE A 30 -23.27 3.32 -9.83
N THR A 31 -22.99 2.65 -8.72
CA THR A 31 -21.87 2.91 -7.83
C THR A 31 -20.96 1.70 -7.75
N VAL A 32 -19.71 1.87 -7.30
CA VAL A 32 -18.77 0.77 -7.02
C VAL A 32 -17.95 1.11 -5.77
N GLY A 33 -17.73 0.10 -4.92
CA GLY A 33 -16.95 0.26 -3.68
C GLY A 33 -17.65 1.07 -2.59
N ILE A 34 -18.96 1.15 -2.64
CA ILE A 34 -19.84 1.77 -1.62
C ILE A 34 -20.68 0.66 -1.01
N ASP A 35 -20.39 0.30 0.25
CA ASP A 35 -21.04 -0.81 0.94
C ASP A 35 -22.40 -0.42 1.54
N ASP A 36 -22.60 0.86 1.85
CA ASP A 36 -23.80 1.41 2.46
C ASP A 36 -24.74 2.01 1.39
N ASP A 37 -25.01 1.25 0.35
CA ASP A 37 -25.81 1.71 -0.78
C ASP A 37 -27.31 1.48 -0.51
N VAL A 38 -28.00 2.51 -0.05
CA VAL A 38 -29.44 2.48 0.24
C VAL A 38 -30.25 2.20 -1.01
N THR A 39 -29.76 2.59 -2.17
CA THR A 39 -30.44 2.42 -3.45
C THR A 39 -30.15 1.09 -4.13
N ASN A 40 -29.21 0.30 -3.59
CA ASN A 40 -28.73 -0.97 -4.17
C ASN A 40 -28.17 -0.85 -5.59
N LEU A 41 -27.59 0.31 -5.93
CA LEU A 41 -26.97 0.57 -7.22
C LEU A 41 -25.52 0.15 -7.29
N SER A 42 -24.94 -0.39 -6.21
CA SER A 42 -23.55 -0.78 -6.13
C SER A 42 -23.29 -2.09 -6.88
N ILE A 43 -22.48 -2.01 -7.92
CA ILE A 43 -22.08 -3.19 -8.69
C ILE A 43 -21.09 -4.05 -7.94
N LYS A 44 -21.16 -5.35 -8.17
CA LYS A 44 -20.20 -6.32 -7.60
C LYS A 44 -18.89 -6.29 -8.38
N TYR A 45 -17.79 -6.54 -7.68
CA TYR A 45 -16.46 -6.71 -8.29
C TYR A 45 -15.68 -7.74 -7.49
N ASP A 46 -14.64 -8.31 -8.10
CA ASP A 46 -13.74 -9.24 -7.40
C ASP A 46 -12.64 -8.46 -6.65
N PRO A 47 -12.69 -8.33 -5.32
CA PRO A 47 -11.69 -7.59 -4.56
C PRO A 47 -10.31 -8.29 -4.55
N LYS A 48 -10.23 -9.55 -4.98
CA LYS A 48 -8.96 -10.30 -5.08
C LYS A 48 -8.24 -10.04 -6.38
N PHE A 49 -8.89 -9.42 -7.36
CA PHE A 49 -8.24 -9.09 -8.62
C PHE A 49 -7.06 -8.15 -8.39
N LYS A 50 -5.93 -8.49 -8.98
CA LYS A 50 -4.69 -7.71 -8.94
C LYS A 50 -4.12 -7.55 -10.33
N LEU A 51 -3.73 -6.34 -10.69
CA LEU A 51 -3.00 -6.12 -11.93
C LEU A 51 -1.59 -6.71 -11.83
N PRO A 52 -1.13 -7.45 -12.85
CA PRO A 52 0.27 -7.85 -12.92
C PRO A 52 1.14 -6.60 -13.01
N THR A 53 2.23 -6.57 -12.26
CA THR A 53 3.20 -5.49 -12.31
C THR A 53 4.62 -6.04 -12.36
N THR A 54 5.46 -5.43 -13.19
CA THR A 54 6.91 -5.68 -13.24
C THR A 54 7.70 -4.70 -12.38
N ASN A 55 7.00 -3.73 -11.77
CA ASN A 55 7.62 -2.70 -10.95
C ASN A 55 7.88 -3.21 -9.53
N THR A 56 9.01 -2.79 -8.96
CA THR A 56 9.32 -3.04 -7.55
C THR A 56 8.64 -1.98 -6.69
N GLY A 57 7.76 -2.41 -5.79
CA GLY A 57 7.06 -1.53 -4.86
C GLY A 57 7.77 -1.41 -3.52
N PHE A 58 7.83 -0.20 -2.96
CA PHE A 58 8.24 0.07 -1.58
C PHE A 58 7.12 0.82 -0.86
N LEU A 59 6.94 0.49 0.42
CA LEU A 59 6.03 1.18 1.33
C LEU A 59 6.81 1.72 2.53
N ILE A 60 6.68 3.00 2.81
CA ILE A 60 7.35 3.64 3.93
C ILE A 60 6.29 4.28 4.81
N TYR A 61 6.13 3.71 6.02
CA TYR A 61 5.23 4.20 7.05
C TYR A 61 6.02 5.14 7.97
N GLY A 62 5.78 6.43 7.79
CA GLY A 62 6.39 7.50 8.57
C GLY A 62 5.42 8.14 9.55
N TYR A 63 5.96 8.89 10.48
CA TYR A 63 5.23 9.75 11.38
C TYR A 63 5.26 11.18 10.85
N GLY A 64 4.14 11.88 10.89
CA GLY A 64 4.06 13.25 10.39
C GLY A 64 5.16 14.14 10.98
N SER A 65 5.94 14.77 10.11
CA SER A 65 7.11 15.61 10.41
C SER A 65 8.39 14.84 10.84
N ASP A 66 8.48 13.53 10.61
CA ASP A 66 9.69 12.73 10.90
C ASP A 66 10.74 12.78 9.76
N GLY A 67 10.44 13.50 8.67
CA GLY A 67 11.34 13.62 7.52
C GLY A 67 11.26 12.46 6.51
N MET A 68 10.47 11.41 6.76
CA MET A 68 10.43 10.23 5.88
C MET A 68 9.83 10.52 4.50
N VAL A 69 8.93 11.50 4.40
CA VAL A 69 8.41 11.93 3.09
C VAL A 69 9.53 12.58 2.27
N SER A 70 10.36 13.42 2.88
CA SER A 70 11.51 14.05 2.22
C SER A 70 12.54 13.00 1.82
N ALA A 71 12.91 12.10 2.72
CA ALA A 71 13.82 10.99 2.43
C ALA A 71 13.30 10.10 1.27
N SER A 72 11.99 9.86 1.22
CA SER A 72 11.37 9.11 0.12
C SER A 72 11.48 9.85 -1.22
N LYS A 73 11.32 11.17 -1.23
CA LYS A 73 11.51 12.01 -2.42
C LYS A 73 12.97 12.04 -2.88
N ASP A 74 13.90 12.13 -1.93
CA ASP A 74 15.33 12.08 -2.23
C ASP A 74 15.76 10.73 -2.79
N LEU A 75 15.25 9.63 -2.23
CA LEU A 75 15.47 8.29 -2.78
C LEU A 75 15.02 8.20 -4.24
N MET A 76 13.82 8.70 -4.56
CA MET A 76 13.34 8.71 -5.94
C MET A 76 14.21 9.60 -6.84
N LYS A 77 14.59 10.80 -6.38
CA LYS A 77 15.43 11.72 -7.13
C LYS A 77 16.80 11.11 -7.42
N ILE A 78 17.45 10.53 -6.41
CA ILE A 78 18.74 9.86 -6.57
C ILE A 78 18.63 8.71 -7.57
N THR A 79 17.63 7.83 -7.38
CA THR A 79 17.43 6.70 -8.29
C THR A 79 17.16 7.15 -9.73
N GLY A 80 16.28 8.12 -9.94
CA GLY A 80 15.94 8.62 -11.28
C GLY A 80 17.08 9.40 -11.94
N THR A 81 17.98 10.03 -11.15
CA THR A 81 19.10 10.80 -11.68
C THR A 81 20.30 9.91 -12.02
N TYR A 82 20.60 8.93 -11.17
CA TYR A 82 21.85 8.15 -11.28
C TYR A 82 21.65 6.74 -11.83
N THR A 83 20.42 6.38 -12.21
CA THR A 83 20.10 5.10 -12.84
C THR A 83 19.15 5.27 -14.02
N ASN A 84 19.01 4.22 -14.84
CA ASN A 84 18.02 4.18 -15.92
C ASN A 84 16.63 3.71 -15.44
N ALA A 85 16.36 3.76 -14.15
CA ALA A 85 15.08 3.33 -13.59
C ALA A 85 14.03 4.43 -13.70
N TYR A 86 12.83 4.05 -14.11
CA TYR A 86 11.66 4.88 -13.94
C TYR A 86 11.21 4.85 -12.48
N VAL A 87 10.83 6.00 -11.96
CA VAL A 87 10.42 6.14 -10.56
C VAL A 87 9.03 6.80 -10.48
N GLN A 88 8.22 6.36 -9.54
CA GLN A 88 6.92 6.95 -9.23
C GLN A 88 6.73 6.99 -7.73
N GLY A 89 6.25 8.10 -7.20
CA GLY A 89 5.89 8.24 -5.79
C GLY A 89 4.48 8.74 -5.61
N TYR A 90 3.77 8.14 -4.67
CA TYR A 90 2.46 8.56 -4.24
C TYR A 90 2.42 8.63 -2.72
N PHE A 91 2.03 9.78 -2.17
CA PHE A 91 2.09 10.03 -0.72
C PHE A 91 0.68 10.17 -0.16
N LYS A 92 0.39 9.33 0.84
CA LYS A 92 -0.85 9.39 1.60
C LYS A 92 -0.57 10.03 2.96
N TYR A 93 -1.37 10.99 3.32
CA TYR A 93 -1.30 11.68 4.60
C TYR A 93 -2.56 11.39 5.41
N ASP A 94 -2.41 11.26 6.72
CA ASP A 94 -3.56 11.29 7.63
C ASP A 94 -4.12 12.72 7.67
N SER A 95 -5.43 12.85 7.86
CA SER A 95 -6.11 14.14 7.99
C SER A 95 -5.71 14.92 9.26
N LYS A 96 -5.08 14.28 10.23
CA LYS A 96 -4.56 14.94 11.45
C LYS A 96 -3.33 15.79 11.11
N LYS A 97 -3.36 17.06 11.51
CA LYS A 97 -2.29 18.04 11.21
C LYS A 97 -0.92 17.68 11.79
N SER A 98 -0.87 16.97 12.92
CA SER A 98 0.39 16.53 13.51
C SER A 98 0.25 15.14 14.11
N GLY A 99 1.29 14.34 14.01
CA GLY A 99 1.32 13.01 14.59
C GLY A 99 0.54 11.94 13.83
N GLY A 100 -0.03 12.26 12.67
CA GLY A 100 -0.68 11.31 11.78
C GLY A 100 0.32 10.44 11.04
N VAL A 101 -0.15 9.30 10.54
CA VAL A 101 0.68 8.43 9.72
C VAL A 101 0.85 9.01 8.32
N THR A 102 2.07 8.93 7.78
CA THR A 102 2.35 9.19 6.37
C THR A 102 2.73 7.88 5.71
N ILE A 103 2.20 7.60 4.52
CA ILE A 103 2.52 6.38 3.78
C ILE A 103 3.05 6.78 2.41
N SER A 104 4.35 6.58 2.21
CA SER A 104 4.98 6.78 0.90
C SER A 104 4.88 5.48 0.11
N ASN A 105 4.20 5.54 -1.03
CA ASN A 105 4.08 4.46 -1.99
C ASN A 105 5.06 4.72 -3.13
N LEU A 106 6.15 3.98 -3.20
CA LEU A 106 7.19 4.18 -4.22
C LEU A 106 7.21 3.00 -5.17
N ARG A 107 7.42 3.28 -6.45
CA ARG A 107 7.63 2.27 -7.49
C ARG A 107 8.90 2.57 -8.27
N PHE A 108 9.62 1.50 -8.56
CA PHE A 108 10.84 1.52 -9.36
C PHE A 108 10.70 0.47 -10.47
N GLY A 109 11.01 0.84 -11.69
CA GLY A 109 10.84 -0.06 -12.83
C GLY A 109 11.82 0.22 -13.97
N LYS A 110 11.98 -0.78 -14.84
CA LYS A 110 12.79 -0.66 -16.06
C LYS A 110 12.00 0.02 -17.21
N ASN A 111 10.69 0.06 -17.09
CA ASN A 111 9.78 0.64 -18.08
C ASN A 111 8.97 1.79 -17.47
N PRO A 112 8.39 2.70 -18.27
CA PRO A 112 7.51 3.76 -17.80
C PRO A 112 6.39 3.25 -16.89
N ILE A 113 6.23 3.87 -15.72
CA ILE A 113 5.26 3.48 -14.70
C ILE A 113 3.98 4.30 -14.90
N LYS A 114 2.89 3.62 -15.24
CA LYS A 114 1.56 4.24 -15.46
C LYS A 114 0.54 3.85 -14.38
N SER A 115 1.01 3.42 -13.21
CA SER A 115 0.15 2.96 -12.11
C SER A 115 -0.40 4.14 -11.33
N THR A 116 -1.72 4.34 -11.33
CA THR A 116 -2.43 5.44 -10.65
C THR A 116 -3.07 4.99 -9.32
N TYR A 117 -2.64 3.86 -8.78
CA TYR A 117 -3.15 3.24 -7.56
C TYR A 117 -2.03 2.97 -6.56
N TYR A 118 -2.37 2.73 -5.30
CA TYR A 118 -1.38 2.46 -4.25
C TYR A 118 -0.61 1.15 -4.49
N VAL A 119 0.57 1.05 -3.89
CA VAL A 119 1.38 -0.17 -3.92
C VAL A 119 0.64 -1.27 -3.15
N GLU A 120 0.31 -2.34 -3.83
CA GLU A 120 -0.38 -3.50 -3.23
C GLU A 120 0.58 -4.60 -2.79
N LYS A 121 1.74 -4.69 -3.45
CA LYS A 121 2.83 -5.61 -3.09
C LYS A 121 4.15 -4.85 -3.00
N ALA A 122 4.82 -4.94 -1.87
CA ALA A 122 6.05 -4.23 -1.60
C ALA A 122 7.21 -5.20 -1.32
N LYS A 123 8.31 -5.01 -2.01
CA LYS A 123 9.58 -5.71 -1.72
C LYS A 123 10.28 -5.17 -0.48
N LEU A 124 10.04 -3.90 -0.16
CA LEU A 124 10.54 -3.26 1.06
C LEU A 124 9.37 -2.57 1.75
N ILE A 125 9.23 -2.86 3.04
CA ILE A 125 8.38 -2.09 3.95
C ILE A 125 9.28 -1.51 5.03
N VAL A 126 9.23 -0.19 5.19
CA VAL A 126 9.89 0.53 6.28
C VAL A 126 8.81 1.05 7.22
N CYS A 127 8.99 0.88 8.52
CA CYS A 127 8.12 1.41 9.55
C CYS A 127 8.93 2.17 10.58
N THR A 128 8.69 3.48 10.70
CA THR A 128 9.46 4.34 11.61
C THR A 128 8.95 4.33 13.05
N LYS A 129 7.78 3.72 13.30
CA LYS A 129 7.16 3.69 14.62
C LYS A 129 6.51 2.33 14.90
N ASP A 130 7.01 1.61 15.86
CA ASP A 130 6.57 0.25 16.19
C ASP A 130 5.07 0.16 16.57
N SER A 131 4.51 1.21 17.18
CA SER A 131 3.08 1.24 17.53
C SER A 131 2.13 1.12 16.33
N TYR A 132 2.62 1.32 15.11
CA TYR A 132 1.82 1.13 13.90
C TYR A 132 1.50 -0.34 13.63
N LEU A 133 2.35 -1.27 14.07
CA LEU A 133 2.11 -2.71 13.96
C LEU A 133 0.83 -3.15 14.70
N GLN A 134 0.46 -2.46 15.78
CA GLN A 134 -0.75 -2.78 16.54
C GLN A 134 -2.00 -2.06 16.03
N LYS A 135 -1.83 -1.03 15.21
CA LYS A 135 -2.93 -0.21 14.70
C LYS A 135 -3.30 -0.51 13.26
N MET A 136 -2.39 -1.10 12.52
CA MET A 136 -2.51 -1.31 11.08
C MET A 136 -1.88 -2.64 10.66
N HIS A 137 -2.46 -3.28 9.67
CA HIS A 137 -1.94 -4.50 9.07
C HIS A 137 -0.83 -4.18 8.03
N ILE A 138 0.29 -3.62 8.52
CA ILE A 138 1.39 -3.12 7.67
C ILE A 138 1.96 -4.23 6.78
N LEU A 139 2.05 -5.46 7.31
CA LEU A 139 2.68 -6.58 6.63
C LEU A 139 1.80 -7.24 5.56
N ASP A 140 0.53 -6.87 5.42
CA ASP A 140 -0.36 -7.44 4.40
C ASP A 140 0.16 -7.22 2.99
N SER A 141 0.79 -6.09 2.77
CA SER A 141 1.34 -5.71 1.45
C SER A 141 2.75 -6.22 1.20
N ILE A 142 3.41 -6.90 2.15
CA ILE A 142 4.78 -7.38 1.91
C ILE A 142 4.78 -8.55 0.93
N ASP A 143 5.66 -8.50 -0.06
CA ASP A 143 5.80 -9.56 -1.05
C ASP A 143 6.63 -10.74 -0.50
N ASN A 144 6.59 -11.88 -1.19
CA ASN A 144 7.44 -13.02 -0.90
C ASN A 144 8.92 -12.64 -1.01
N ASN A 145 9.75 -13.11 -0.08
CA ASN A 145 11.15 -12.74 0.06
C ASN A 145 11.35 -11.22 0.18
N GLY A 146 10.36 -10.51 0.74
CA GLY A 146 10.44 -9.08 1.00
C GLY A 146 11.32 -8.74 2.19
N ILE A 147 11.54 -7.45 2.38
CA ILE A 147 12.32 -6.91 3.49
C ILE A 147 11.40 -6.04 4.34
N PHE A 148 11.39 -6.28 5.64
CA PHE A 148 10.74 -5.43 6.61
C PHE A 148 11.78 -4.78 7.52
N LEU A 149 11.82 -3.45 7.53
CA LEU A 149 12.71 -2.65 8.36
C LEU A 149 11.88 -1.87 9.38
N LEU A 150 12.13 -2.10 10.66
CA LEU A 150 11.42 -1.47 11.77
C LEU A 150 12.37 -0.62 12.61
N ASN A 151 12.06 0.67 12.74
CA ASN A 151 12.70 1.52 13.72
C ASN A 151 12.01 1.36 15.08
N THR A 152 12.73 0.89 16.09
CA THR A 152 12.21 0.67 17.44
C THR A 152 13.31 0.66 18.48
N LYS A 153 12.97 1.09 19.69
CA LYS A 153 13.86 0.97 20.86
C LYS A 153 13.81 -0.43 21.52
N LYS A 154 12.92 -1.29 21.04
CA LYS A 154 12.76 -2.64 21.60
C LYS A 154 13.83 -3.57 21.04
N ASP A 155 14.39 -4.40 21.90
CA ASP A 155 15.30 -5.47 21.48
C ASP A 155 14.55 -6.60 20.72
N LYS A 156 15.31 -7.53 20.16
CA LYS A 156 14.78 -8.66 19.38
C LYS A 156 13.72 -9.48 20.14
N ASN A 157 13.95 -9.73 21.43
CA ASN A 157 13.05 -10.56 22.23
C ASN A 157 11.75 -9.80 22.57
N GLN A 158 11.87 -8.52 22.84
CA GLN A 158 10.73 -7.63 23.08
C GLN A 158 9.87 -7.49 21.84
N ILE A 159 10.48 -7.27 20.67
CA ILE A 159 9.72 -7.11 19.43
C ILE A 159 9.04 -8.41 18.99
N LEU A 160 9.64 -9.56 19.20
CA LEU A 160 9.02 -10.86 18.93
C LEU A 160 7.79 -11.13 19.80
N LYS A 161 7.77 -10.61 21.04
CA LYS A 161 6.57 -10.65 21.89
C LYS A 161 5.52 -9.61 21.49
N TYR A 162 5.96 -8.49 20.93
CA TYR A 162 5.12 -7.39 20.49
C TYR A 162 4.37 -7.70 19.18
N LEU A 163 4.96 -8.46 18.27
CA LEU A 163 4.34 -8.92 17.03
C LEU A 163 3.15 -9.85 17.32
N THR A 164 2.05 -9.62 16.62
CA THR A 164 0.89 -10.52 16.67
C THR A 164 1.21 -11.88 16.05
N ASN A 165 0.40 -12.90 16.35
CA ASN A 165 0.53 -14.21 15.69
C ASN A 165 0.29 -14.10 14.19
N TYR A 166 -0.57 -13.18 13.77
CA TYR A 166 -0.83 -12.89 12.37
C TYR A 166 0.43 -12.36 11.67
N ASP A 167 1.09 -11.36 12.25
CA ASP A 167 2.34 -10.80 11.70
C ASP A 167 3.44 -11.85 11.60
N LYS A 168 3.63 -12.65 12.65
CA LYS A 168 4.61 -13.75 12.67
C LYS A 168 4.35 -14.77 11.57
N ASN A 169 3.08 -15.12 11.34
CA ASN A 169 2.69 -16.02 10.26
C ASN A 169 3.01 -15.44 8.88
N ILE A 170 2.76 -14.15 8.65
CA ILE A 170 3.12 -13.49 7.39
C ILE A 170 4.63 -13.50 7.19
N LEU A 171 5.41 -13.08 8.20
CA LEU A 171 6.87 -13.06 8.13
C LEU A 171 7.43 -14.44 7.76
N LYS A 172 6.92 -15.51 8.39
CA LYS A 172 7.35 -16.89 8.13
C LYS A 172 6.88 -17.37 6.75
N LYS A 173 5.57 -17.23 6.44
CA LYS A 173 4.97 -17.75 5.20
C LYS A 173 5.55 -17.12 3.95
N ARG A 174 5.87 -15.82 4.02
CA ARG A 174 6.43 -15.08 2.89
C ARG A 174 7.96 -14.99 2.91
N ASN A 175 8.63 -15.71 3.83
CA ASN A 175 10.10 -15.70 3.98
C ASN A 175 10.67 -14.27 4.04
N VAL A 176 10.10 -13.43 4.90
CA VAL A 176 10.46 -12.01 5.01
C VAL A 176 11.75 -11.85 5.81
N LYS A 177 12.69 -11.07 5.28
CA LYS A 177 13.87 -10.63 6.03
C LYS A 177 13.47 -9.46 6.92
N PHE A 178 13.50 -9.67 8.23
CA PHE A 178 13.11 -8.68 9.21
C PHE A 178 14.33 -8.06 9.88
N TYR A 179 14.47 -6.75 9.80
CA TYR A 179 15.54 -5.97 10.40
C TYR A 179 14.98 -4.96 11.39
N ILE A 180 15.73 -4.71 12.46
CA ILE A 180 15.46 -3.72 13.50
C ILE A 180 16.59 -2.70 13.48
N VAL A 181 16.23 -1.42 13.58
CA VAL A 181 17.16 -0.27 13.64
C VAL A 181 16.80 0.57 14.85
#